data_a791d6593f0c8ccaeb458313d2ab61b3
#
_entry.id   a791d6593f0c8ccaeb458313d2ab61b3
#
_cell.length_a   1.000
_cell.length_b   1.000
_cell.length_c   1.000
_cell.angle_alpha   90.00
_cell.angle_beta   90.00
_cell.angle_gamma   90.00
#
_symmetry.space_group_name_H-M   'P 1'
#
loop_
_entity.id
_entity.type
_entity.pdbx_description
1 polymer ?
#
loop_
_entity_poly.entity_id
_entity_poly.type
_entity_poly.pdbx_seq_one_letter_code
_entity_poly.pdbx_strand_id
1 'polypeptide(L)'
;MVPQAHTEVIGEVASNAGVLLFSCAVFAAVFCVVACIWFAVSGRIGAIALVVAALVSVLACMSVHIAQQWERVVVLRFGRLNRVSGPGLFWTIPVIEQNTMRIDGRTRVTAFGAEETLTSDLVPLNVNAVLFWMVYDAEAACTEVGDFTRAVELSAQTALRDAIGRGTAAEVAIRRQQLDRELKAALEEKCSQWGVAVLSVEIRDILLPKELQDTMSLEAQAEQRKKARII
;
A
#
# COMPACT_ATOMS: atom_id res chain seq x y z
N MET A 1 -0.84 -18.47 14.06
CA MET A 1 -1.58 -18.81 12.81
C MET A 1 -2.91 -18.07 12.88
N VAL A 2 -2.98 -16.83 12.36
CA VAL A 2 -4.18 -16.00 12.34
C VAL A 2 -4.78 -16.15 10.96
N PRO A 3 -6.05 -16.51 10.80
CA PRO A 3 -6.67 -16.64 9.49
C PRO A 3 -6.79 -15.24 8.87
N GLN A 4 -6.17 -15.05 7.74
CA GLN A 4 -6.41 -13.87 6.89
C GLN A 4 -7.85 -13.93 6.40
N ALA A 5 -8.66 -13.03 6.92
CA ALA A 5 -10.08 -12.99 6.68
C ALA A 5 -10.39 -12.48 5.26
N HIS A 6 -11.19 -13.23 4.58
CA HIS A 6 -11.87 -12.97 3.32
C HIS A 6 -12.78 -11.71 3.36
N THR A 7 -12.22 -10.52 3.44
CA THR A 7 -13.00 -9.28 3.38
C THR A 7 -12.80 -8.47 2.09
N GLU A 8 -11.92 -8.90 1.20
CA GLU A 8 -11.65 -8.17 -0.05
C GLU A 8 -12.64 -8.44 -1.19
N VAL A 9 -13.44 -9.49 -1.12
CA VAL A 9 -14.19 -9.98 -2.30
C VAL A 9 -15.51 -9.24 -2.57
N ILE A 10 -16.11 -8.60 -1.58
CA ILE A 10 -17.48 -8.04 -1.73
C ILE A 10 -17.46 -6.61 -2.33
N GLY A 11 -16.40 -5.84 -2.15
CA GLY A 11 -16.28 -4.48 -2.71
C GLY A 11 -15.97 -4.45 -4.21
N GLU A 12 -15.32 -5.47 -4.72
CA GLU A 12 -14.82 -5.53 -6.10
C GLU A 12 -15.95 -5.85 -7.11
N VAL A 13 -16.92 -6.64 -6.72
CA VAL A 13 -18.00 -7.10 -7.62
C VAL A 13 -19.00 -5.99 -7.95
N ALA A 14 -19.31 -5.10 -7.03
CA ALA A 14 -20.27 -4.00 -7.26
C ALA A 14 -19.68 -2.88 -8.14
N SER A 15 -18.35 -2.65 -8.08
CA SER A 15 -17.65 -1.68 -8.91
C SER A 15 -17.58 -2.10 -10.38
N ASN A 16 -17.48 -3.40 -10.64
CA ASN A 16 -17.31 -3.93 -11.99
C ASN A 16 -18.57 -3.82 -12.88
N ALA A 17 -19.76 -3.89 -12.29
CA ALA A 17 -21.00 -3.78 -13.06
C ALA A 17 -21.19 -2.38 -13.66
N GLY A 18 -20.88 -1.32 -12.94
CA GLY A 18 -20.96 0.05 -13.42
C GLY A 18 -19.95 0.35 -14.54
N VAL A 19 -18.74 -0.18 -14.39
CA VAL A 19 -17.67 -0.04 -15.39
C VAL A 19 -18.04 -0.80 -16.68
N LEU A 20 -18.61 -2.01 -16.55
CA LEU A 20 -19.07 -2.79 -17.68
C LEU A 20 -20.22 -2.11 -18.42
N LEU A 21 -21.21 -1.57 -17.71
CA LEU A 21 -22.32 -0.83 -18.33
C LEU A 21 -21.83 0.41 -19.07
N PHE A 22 -20.91 1.17 -18.46
CA PHE A 22 -20.30 2.33 -19.11
C PHE A 22 -19.51 1.95 -20.35
N SER A 23 -18.72 0.87 -20.28
CA SER A 23 -17.95 0.34 -21.40
C SER A 23 -18.87 -0.10 -22.56
N CYS A 24 -19.98 -0.80 -22.24
CA CYS A 24 -21.00 -1.17 -23.24
C CYS A 24 -21.67 0.05 -23.86
N ALA A 25 -21.96 1.09 -23.08
CA ALA A 25 -22.55 2.32 -23.59
C ALA A 25 -21.59 3.06 -24.54
N VAL A 26 -20.31 3.15 -24.19
CA VAL A 26 -19.28 3.73 -25.07
C VAL A 26 -19.14 2.93 -26.36
N PHE A 27 -19.11 1.60 -26.27
CA PHE A 27 -19.07 0.72 -27.44
C PHE A 27 -20.26 0.97 -28.37
N ALA A 28 -21.48 0.97 -27.84
CA ALA A 28 -22.69 1.19 -28.60
C ALA A 28 -22.74 2.58 -29.27
N ALA A 29 -22.33 3.62 -28.51
CA ALA A 29 -22.30 4.99 -29.02
C ALA A 29 -21.31 5.13 -30.19
N VAL A 30 -20.07 4.64 -30.03
CA VAL A 30 -19.05 4.71 -31.09
C VAL A 30 -19.45 3.88 -32.30
N PHE A 31 -20.01 2.68 -32.08
CA PHE A 31 -20.50 1.83 -33.17
C PHE A 31 -21.60 2.52 -33.96
N CYS A 32 -22.61 3.12 -33.31
CA CYS A 32 -23.67 3.86 -33.96
C CYS A 32 -23.12 5.06 -34.79
N VAL A 33 -22.19 5.84 -34.19
CA VAL A 33 -21.61 7.00 -34.89
C VAL A 33 -20.87 6.57 -36.14
N VAL A 34 -20.01 5.55 -36.07
CA VAL A 34 -19.23 5.06 -37.20
C VAL A 34 -20.16 4.47 -38.29
N ALA A 35 -21.17 3.70 -37.89
CA ALA A 35 -22.16 3.15 -38.81
C ALA A 35 -22.98 4.25 -39.51
N CYS A 36 -23.40 5.30 -38.80
CA CYS A 36 -24.10 6.44 -39.35
C CYS A 36 -23.24 7.23 -40.36
N ILE A 37 -21.96 7.49 -40.02
CA ILE A 37 -21.03 8.18 -40.95
C ILE A 37 -20.86 7.38 -42.22
N TRP A 38 -20.68 6.06 -42.10
CA TRP A 38 -20.54 5.20 -43.27
C TRP A 38 -21.80 5.19 -44.16
N PHE A 39 -22.97 5.11 -43.52
CA PHE A 39 -24.24 5.18 -44.24
C PHE A 39 -24.41 6.50 -45.01
N ALA A 40 -24.02 7.61 -44.38
CA ALA A 40 -24.09 8.94 -45.02
C ALA A 40 -23.14 9.08 -46.22
N VAL A 41 -21.96 8.42 -46.17
CA VAL A 41 -20.95 8.50 -47.25
C VAL A 41 -21.24 7.51 -48.37
N SER A 42 -21.63 6.28 -48.06
CA SER A 42 -21.71 5.18 -49.05
C SER A 42 -23.14 4.82 -49.45
N GLY A 43 -24.16 5.35 -48.79
CA GLY A 43 -25.58 5.04 -49.08
C GLY A 43 -25.98 3.57 -48.83
N ARG A 44 -25.06 2.70 -48.47
CA ARG A 44 -25.29 1.27 -48.20
C ARG A 44 -24.43 0.78 -47.05
N ILE A 45 -25.01 -0.04 -46.15
CA ILE A 45 -24.28 -0.71 -45.09
C ILE A 45 -23.75 -2.04 -45.64
N GLY A 46 -22.48 -2.06 -46.02
CA GLY A 46 -21.80 -3.30 -46.45
C GLY A 46 -21.19 -4.06 -45.27
N ALA A 47 -20.90 -5.35 -45.45
CA ALA A 47 -20.27 -6.19 -44.46
C ALA A 47 -18.91 -5.60 -43.96
N ILE A 48 -18.15 -5.00 -44.88
CA ILE A 48 -16.86 -4.36 -44.55
C ILE A 48 -17.05 -3.18 -43.58
N ALA A 49 -18.11 -2.37 -43.76
CA ALA A 49 -18.44 -1.26 -42.89
C ALA A 49 -18.74 -1.71 -41.46
N LEU A 50 -19.47 -2.81 -41.28
CA LEU A 50 -19.78 -3.37 -39.97
C LEU A 50 -18.53 -3.89 -39.28
N VAL A 51 -17.62 -4.55 -40.00
CA VAL A 51 -16.35 -5.04 -39.44
C VAL A 51 -15.46 -3.87 -38.98
N VAL A 52 -15.33 -2.82 -39.82
CA VAL A 52 -14.54 -1.63 -39.45
C VAL A 52 -15.16 -0.90 -38.23
N ALA A 53 -16.49 -0.72 -38.22
CA ALA A 53 -17.20 -0.12 -37.11
C ALA A 53 -16.99 -0.90 -35.82
N ALA A 54 -17.08 -2.23 -35.87
CA ALA A 54 -16.83 -3.08 -34.71
C ALA A 54 -15.39 -2.95 -34.19
N LEU A 55 -14.41 -2.96 -35.10
CA LEU A 55 -13.00 -2.86 -34.74
C LEU A 55 -12.64 -1.51 -34.10
N VAL A 56 -13.15 -0.41 -34.66
CA VAL A 56 -12.96 0.95 -34.09
C VAL A 56 -13.66 1.05 -32.73
N SER A 57 -14.84 0.47 -32.56
CA SER A 57 -15.57 0.49 -31.28
C SER A 57 -14.85 -0.30 -30.21
N VAL A 58 -14.25 -1.44 -30.53
CA VAL A 58 -13.43 -2.22 -29.61
C VAL A 58 -12.20 -1.42 -29.17
N LEU A 59 -11.50 -0.79 -30.10
CA LEU A 59 -10.33 0.05 -29.79
C LEU A 59 -10.72 1.25 -28.89
N ALA A 60 -11.84 1.90 -29.16
CA ALA A 60 -12.34 3.00 -28.35
C ALA A 60 -12.71 2.54 -26.94
N CYS A 61 -13.33 1.36 -26.82
CA CYS A 61 -13.66 0.77 -25.52
C CYS A 61 -12.40 0.45 -24.70
N MET A 62 -11.37 -0.09 -25.33
CA MET A 62 -10.07 -0.37 -24.69
C MET A 62 -9.29 0.91 -24.32
N SER A 63 -9.64 2.05 -24.91
CA SER A 63 -8.97 3.33 -24.67
C SER A 63 -9.46 4.03 -23.39
N VAL A 64 -10.69 3.75 -22.96
CA VAL A 64 -11.34 4.47 -21.85
C VAL A 64 -11.22 3.67 -20.57
N HIS A 65 -10.66 4.31 -19.55
CA HIS A 65 -10.49 3.74 -18.23
C HIS A 65 -11.03 4.66 -17.14
N ILE A 66 -11.52 4.07 -16.06
CA ILE A 66 -11.98 4.78 -14.87
C ILE A 66 -11.09 4.38 -13.70
N ALA A 67 -10.52 5.38 -13.02
CA ALA A 67 -9.82 5.21 -11.75
C ALA A 67 -10.69 5.74 -10.61
N GLN A 68 -10.66 5.07 -9.48
CA GLN A 68 -11.36 5.51 -8.28
C GLN A 68 -10.66 6.71 -7.64
N GLN A 69 -11.35 7.41 -6.74
CA GLN A 69 -10.85 8.65 -6.14
C GLN A 69 -9.51 8.48 -5.41
N TRP A 70 -9.28 7.31 -4.87
CA TRP A 70 -8.06 6.95 -4.14
C TRP A 70 -7.00 6.24 -4.99
N GLU A 71 -7.32 5.92 -6.25
CA GLU A 71 -6.41 5.23 -7.16
C GLU A 71 -5.56 6.20 -7.97
N ARG A 72 -4.29 5.88 -8.09
CA ARG A 72 -3.34 6.47 -9.01
C ARG A 72 -2.88 5.39 -9.99
N VAL A 73 -3.03 5.65 -11.27
CA VAL A 73 -2.69 4.69 -12.32
C VAL A 73 -1.43 5.17 -13.04
N VAL A 74 -0.40 4.33 -13.01
CA VAL A 74 0.85 4.59 -13.71
C VAL A 74 0.73 4.08 -15.14
N VAL A 75 0.88 5.00 -16.11
CA VAL A 75 0.76 4.71 -17.52
C VAL A 75 2.15 4.78 -18.17
N LEU A 76 2.57 3.66 -18.74
CA LEU A 76 3.78 3.55 -19.53
C LEU A 76 3.47 3.70 -21.01
N ARG A 77 4.35 4.39 -21.76
CA ARG A 77 4.33 4.45 -23.23
C ARG A 77 5.64 3.85 -23.75
N PHE A 78 5.53 2.79 -24.53
CA PHE A 78 6.70 2.03 -25.02
C PHE A 78 7.71 1.64 -23.92
N GLY A 79 7.20 1.25 -22.75
CA GLY A 79 8.04 0.85 -21.62
C GLY A 79 8.68 2.00 -20.83
N ARG A 80 8.42 3.26 -21.21
CA ARG A 80 8.87 4.45 -20.45
C ARG A 80 7.70 5.07 -19.71
N LEU A 81 7.96 5.57 -18.53
CA LEU A 81 6.98 6.31 -17.76
C LEU A 81 6.55 7.54 -18.55
N ASN A 82 5.24 7.67 -18.78
CA ASN A 82 4.66 8.78 -19.52
C ASN A 82 3.92 9.75 -18.58
N ARG A 83 3.03 9.21 -17.74
CA ARG A 83 2.22 10.00 -16.81
C ARG A 83 1.63 9.13 -15.72
N VAL A 84 1.28 9.78 -14.61
CA VAL A 84 0.43 9.21 -13.57
C VAL A 84 -0.97 9.79 -13.75
N SER A 85 -1.94 8.94 -14.07
CA SER A 85 -3.34 9.34 -14.20
C SER A 85 -4.00 9.36 -12.84
N GLY A 86 -4.68 10.47 -12.54
CA GLY A 86 -5.43 10.66 -11.28
C GLY A 86 -6.82 10.05 -11.33
N PRO A 87 -7.64 10.31 -10.31
CA PRO A 87 -9.00 9.79 -10.21
C PRO A 87 -9.90 10.32 -11.33
N GLY A 88 -10.87 9.48 -11.70
CA GLY A 88 -11.86 9.80 -12.73
C GLY A 88 -11.62 9.10 -14.04
N LEU A 89 -12.16 9.67 -15.10
CA LEU A 89 -12.06 9.13 -16.46
C LEU A 89 -10.73 9.54 -17.08
N PHE A 90 -9.97 8.57 -17.58
CA PHE A 90 -8.75 8.83 -18.33
C PHE A 90 -8.67 7.98 -19.59
N TRP A 91 -7.89 8.47 -20.54
CA TRP A 91 -7.74 7.84 -21.85
C TRP A 91 -6.34 7.28 -21.99
N THR A 92 -6.26 6.07 -22.54
CA THR A 92 -4.98 5.46 -22.93
C THR A 92 -5.04 5.05 -24.39
N ILE A 93 -3.93 5.15 -25.08
CA ILE A 93 -3.83 4.70 -26.46
C ILE A 93 -3.58 3.19 -26.43
N PRO A 94 -4.56 2.36 -26.84
CA PRO A 94 -4.39 0.92 -26.86
C PRO A 94 -3.16 0.54 -27.70
N VAL A 95 -2.46 -0.52 -27.31
CA VAL A 95 -1.22 -1.03 -27.95
C VAL A 95 0.04 -0.20 -27.63
N ILE A 96 -0.04 1.12 -27.51
CA ILE A 96 1.11 2.01 -27.28
C ILE A 96 1.31 2.29 -25.77
N GLU A 97 0.19 2.50 -25.07
CA GLU A 97 0.18 2.77 -23.64
C GLU A 97 -0.30 1.57 -22.85
N GLN A 98 0.39 1.25 -21.79
CA GLN A 98 0.03 0.18 -20.85
C GLN A 98 -0.21 0.74 -19.46
N ASN A 99 -1.32 0.33 -18.85
CA ASN A 99 -1.59 0.57 -17.43
C ASN A 99 -0.82 -0.49 -16.63
N THR A 100 0.30 -0.08 -16.04
CA THR A 100 1.22 -1.04 -15.40
C THR A 100 0.80 -1.34 -13.97
N MET A 101 0.49 -0.31 -13.18
CA MET A 101 0.20 -0.45 -11.77
C MET A 101 -0.90 0.52 -11.34
N ARG A 102 -1.84 0.01 -10.53
CA ARG A 102 -2.82 0.81 -9.82
C ARG A 102 -2.40 0.89 -8.35
N ILE A 103 -2.16 2.08 -7.88
CA ILE A 103 -1.68 2.33 -6.53
C ILE A 103 -2.80 2.99 -5.73
N ASP A 104 -3.15 2.37 -4.60
CA ASP A 104 -4.08 2.91 -3.63
C ASP A 104 -3.34 3.88 -2.71
N GLY A 105 -3.74 5.17 -2.74
CA GLY A 105 -3.17 6.23 -1.91
C GLY A 105 -3.79 6.35 -0.52
N ARG A 106 -4.66 5.43 -0.10
CA ARG A 106 -5.21 5.45 1.26
C ARG A 106 -4.17 5.01 2.29
N THR A 107 -4.41 5.40 3.53
CA THR A 107 -3.60 4.94 4.66
C THR A 107 -3.73 3.42 4.81
N ARG A 108 -2.59 2.75 4.80
CA ARG A 108 -2.46 1.32 5.04
C ARG A 108 -1.93 1.07 6.43
N VAL A 109 -2.31 -0.06 7.00
CA VAL A 109 -1.88 -0.51 8.31
C VAL A 109 -1.16 -1.85 8.14
N THR A 110 0.09 -1.89 8.56
CA THR A 110 0.91 -3.11 8.53
C THR A 110 1.38 -3.44 9.93
N ALA A 111 1.00 -4.62 10.41
CA ALA A 111 1.53 -5.15 11.66
C ALA A 111 2.88 -5.83 11.36
N PHE A 112 3.87 -5.53 12.18
CA PHE A 112 5.19 -6.13 12.10
C PHE A 112 5.76 -6.36 13.49
N GLY A 113 6.78 -7.19 13.60
CA GLY A 113 7.38 -7.51 14.90
C GLY A 113 8.84 -7.91 14.77
N ALA A 114 9.52 -7.85 15.88
CA ALA A 114 10.85 -8.39 16.07
C ALA A 114 10.77 -9.51 17.12
N GLU A 115 10.91 -10.74 16.65
CA GLU A 115 10.90 -11.92 17.52
C GLU A 115 12.33 -12.23 17.96
N GLU A 116 12.48 -12.60 19.25
CA GLU A 116 13.76 -13.01 19.87
C GLU A 116 14.94 -12.06 19.58
N THR A 117 14.67 -10.75 19.59
CA THR A 117 15.71 -9.76 19.36
C THR A 117 16.43 -9.46 20.67
N LEU A 118 17.76 -9.56 20.63
CA LEU A 118 18.61 -9.26 21.78
C LEU A 118 18.79 -7.75 21.93
N THR A 119 18.57 -7.28 23.16
CA THR A 119 18.91 -5.92 23.59
C THR A 119 20.40 -5.78 23.85
N SER A 120 20.88 -4.56 24.15
CA SER A 120 22.30 -4.30 24.49
C SER A 120 22.76 -5.04 25.76
N ASP A 121 21.83 -5.36 26.65
CA ASP A 121 22.05 -6.16 27.87
C ASP A 121 21.81 -7.66 27.68
N LEU A 122 21.78 -8.12 26.39
CA LEU A 122 21.60 -9.52 25.98
C LEU A 122 20.28 -10.17 26.44
N VAL A 123 19.28 -9.37 26.72
CA VAL A 123 17.93 -9.85 27.06
C VAL A 123 17.13 -10.05 25.77
N PRO A 124 16.59 -11.25 25.51
CA PRO A 124 15.73 -11.47 24.35
C PRO A 124 14.36 -10.83 24.57
N LEU A 125 13.93 -9.97 23.65
CA LEU A 125 12.62 -9.34 23.66
C LEU A 125 11.82 -9.71 22.41
N ASN A 126 10.51 -9.86 22.61
CA ASN A 126 9.54 -9.93 21.52
C ASN A 126 8.74 -8.65 21.52
N VAL A 127 8.85 -7.88 20.44
CA VAL A 127 8.18 -6.60 20.28
C VAL A 127 7.29 -6.62 19.06
N ASN A 128 6.01 -6.29 19.26
CA ASN A 128 5.03 -6.13 18.18
C ASN A 128 4.72 -4.64 17.99
N ALA A 129 4.72 -4.22 16.76
CA ALA A 129 4.45 -2.83 16.38
C ALA A 129 3.50 -2.77 15.17
N VAL A 130 2.90 -1.61 14.97
CA VAL A 130 2.01 -1.31 13.84
C VAL A 130 2.53 -0.06 13.15
N LEU A 131 2.59 -0.13 11.84
CA LEU A 131 3.00 0.95 10.95
C LEU A 131 1.78 1.49 10.20
N PHE A 132 1.55 2.79 10.27
CA PHE A 132 0.58 3.51 9.45
C PHE A 132 1.34 4.27 8.37
N TRP A 133 1.02 3.99 7.12
CA TRP A 133 1.72 4.56 5.98
C TRP A 133 0.81 4.73 4.77
N MET A 134 1.21 5.56 3.82
CA MET A 134 0.49 5.77 2.56
C MET A 134 1.46 6.04 1.42
N VAL A 135 1.03 5.74 0.20
CA VAL A 135 1.79 6.12 -1.00
C VAL A 135 1.36 7.51 -1.42
N TYR A 136 2.28 8.47 -1.42
CA TYR A 136 2.03 9.84 -1.88
C TYR A 136 2.53 10.06 -3.31
N ASP A 137 3.58 9.36 -3.71
CA ASP A 137 4.15 9.42 -5.07
C ASP A 137 4.08 8.03 -5.73
N ALA A 138 3.12 7.90 -6.65
CA ALA A 138 2.89 6.67 -7.38
C ALA A 138 3.99 6.38 -8.42
N GLU A 139 4.67 7.42 -8.91
CA GLU A 139 5.77 7.28 -9.86
C GLU A 139 6.96 6.61 -9.19
N ALA A 140 7.45 7.16 -8.08
CA ALA A 140 8.54 6.60 -7.32
C ALA A 140 8.24 5.18 -6.81
N ALA A 141 7.01 4.94 -6.32
CA ALA A 141 6.59 3.62 -5.85
C ALA A 141 6.58 2.55 -6.94
N CYS A 142 6.39 2.94 -8.21
CA CYS A 142 6.40 2.02 -9.35
C CYS A 142 7.79 1.80 -9.94
N THR A 143 8.65 2.82 -9.93
CA THR A 143 9.95 2.79 -10.64
C THR A 143 11.11 2.37 -9.75
N GLU A 144 11.08 2.77 -8.47
CA GLU A 144 12.21 2.56 -7.56
C GLU A 144 12.16 1.20 -6.86
N VAL A 145 10.98 0.63 -6.67
CA VAL A 145 10.81 -0.64 -5.93
C VAL A 145 9.81 -1.55 -6.62
N GLY A 146 10.17 -2.82 -6.81
CA GLY A 146 9.28 -3.82 -7.41
C GLY A 146 8.07 -4.19 -6.55
N ASP A 147 8.25 -4.25 -5.23
CA ASP A 147 7.17 -4.46 -4.24
C ASP A 147 7.41 -3.54 -3.04
N PHE A 148 6.82 -2.36 -3.11
CA PHE A 148 6.94 -1.35 -2.06
C PHE A 148 6.29 -1.80 -0.73
N THR A 149 5.24 -2.63 -0.77
CA THR A 149 4.58 -3.12 0.44
C THR A 149 5.53 -3.99 1.26
N ARG A 150 6.17 -4.95 0.59
CA ARG A 150 7.14 -5.83 1.22
C ARG A 150 8.41 -5.10 1.63
N ALA A 151 8.87 -4.14 0.83
CA ALA A 151 10.05 -3.34 1.14
C ALA A 151 9.85 -2.49 2.40
N VAL A 152 8.67 -1.87 2.56
CA VAL A 152 8.28 -1.12 3.76
C VAL A 152 8.23 -2.03 4.99
N GLU A 153 7.61 -3.20 4.89
CA GLU A 153 7.51 -4.16 5.98
C GLU A 153 8.89 -4.63 6.46
N LEU A 154 9.76 -5.06 5.54
CA LEU A 154 11.11 -5.51 5.87
C LEU A 154 11.98 -4.39 6.45
N SER A 155 11.81 -3.16 5.94
CA SER A 155 12.50 -1.99 6.48
C SER A 155 12.04 -1.67 7.89
N ALA A 156 10.74 -1.80 8.18
CA ALA A 156 10.18 -1.62 9.50
C ALA A 156 10.69 -2.66 10.50
N GLN A 157 10.72 -3.94 10.11
CA GLN A 157 11.27 -5.01 10.94
C GLN A 157 12.76 -4.79 11.24
N THR A 158 13.54 -4.37 10.24
CA THR A 158 14.97 -4.10 10.41
C THR A 158 15.20 -2.90 11.33
N ALA A 159 14.47 -1.79 11.11
CA ALA A 159 14.59 -0.60 11.95
C ALA A 159 14.21 -0.88 13.41
N LEU A 160 13.16 -1.68 13.62
CA LEU A 160 12.74 -2.10 14.96
C LEU A 160 13.83 -2.93 15.65
N ARG A 161 14.40 -3.91 14.94
CA ARG A 161 15.48 -4.75 15.47
C ARG A 161 16.72 -3.91 15.84
N ASP A 162 17.08 -2.96 15.00
CA ASP A 162 18.19 -2.05 15.26
C ASP A 162 17.94 -1.13 16.44
N ALA A 163 16.71 -0.65 16.61
CA ALA A 163 16.32 0.21 17.74
C ALA A 163 16.36 -0.56 19.07
N ILE A 164 15.84 -1.80 19.08
CA ILE A 164 15.89 -2.69 20.27
C ILE A 164 17.34 -3.03 20.63
N GLY A 165 18.18 -3.37 19.65
CA GLY A 165 19.57 -3.77 19.88
C GLY A 165 20.47 -2.66 20.47
N ARG A 166 20.09 -1.39 20.28
CA ARG A 166 20.84 -0.23 20.87
C ARG A 166 20.48 0.08 22.31
N GLY A 167 19.28 -0.30 22.75
CA GLY A 167 18.77 0.01 24.10
C GLY A 167 18.85 -1.17 25.05
N THR A 168 18.72 -0.90 26.34
CA THR A 168 18.50 -1.91 27.38
C THR A 168 17.03 -2.31 27.42
N ALA A 169 16.72 -3.51 27.96
CA ALA A 169 15.34 -3.98 28.09
C ALA A 169 14.47 -3.00 28.89
N ALA A 170 15.02 -2.39 29.92
CA ALA A 170 14.34 -1.38 30.74
C ALA A 170 14.06 -0.09 29.97
N GLU A 171 15.00 0.39 29.15
CA GLU A 171 14.82 1.58 28.32
C GLU A 171 13.75 1.36 27.24
N VAL A 172 13.77 0.23 26.58
CA VAL A 172 12.76 -0.16 25.58
C VAL A 172 11.36 -0.17 26.21
N ALA A 173 11.21 -0.68 27.43
CA ALA A 173 9.94 -0.72 28.12
C ALA A 173 9.44 0.66 28.58
N ILE A 174 10.33 1.55 29.03
CA ILE A 174 9.97 2.86 29.59
C ILE A 174 9.82 3.94 28.55
N ARG A 175 10.67 3.93 27.49
CA ARG A 175 10.77 5.01 26.49
C ARG A 175 10.00 4.75 25.20
N ARG A 176 8.86 4.04 25.26
CA ARG A 176 8.05 3.68 24.06
C ARG A 176 7.83 4.86 23.11
N GLN A 177 7.37 6.00 23.63
CA GLN A 177 7.09 7.18 22.79
C GLN A 177 8.33 7.78 22.12
N GLN A 178 9.49 7.61 22.71
CA GLN A 178 10.74 8.05 22.08
C GLN A 178 11.14 7.08 20.97
N LEU A 179 11.04 5.78 21.22
CA LEU A 179 11.26 4.72 20.22
C LEU A 179 10.33 4.86 19.01
N ASP A 180 9.04 5.14 19.24
CA ASP A 180 8.07 5.39 18.15
C ASP A 180 8.52 6.53 17.24
N ARG A 181 9.04 7.63 17.83
CA ARG A 181 9.55 8.77 17.05
C ARG A 181 10.85 8.46 16.31
N GLU A 182 11.77 7.76 16.95
CA GLU A 182 13.05 7.35 16.34
C GLU A 182 12.81 6.37 15.18
N LEU A 183 11.92 5.39 15.37
CA LEU A 183 11.49 4.46 14.32
C LEU A 183 10.82 5.18 13.16
N LYS A 184 9.90 6.11 13.46
CA LYS A 184 9.25 6.91 12.43
C LYS A 184 10.28 7.67 11.60
N ALA A 185 11.20 8.39 12.23
CA ALA A 185 12.22 9.17 11.53
C ALA A 185 13.13 8.29 10.66
N ALA A 186 13.59 7.15 11.19
CA ALA A 186 14.42 6.22 10.46
C ALA A 186 13.72 5.58 9.25
N LEU A 187 12.42 5.30 9.39
CA LEU A 187 11.61 4.75 8.30
C LEU A 187 11.25 5.81 7.26
N GLU A 188 10.95 7.03 7.69
CA GLU A 188 10.63 8.14 6.81
C GLU A 188 11.80 8.46 5.87
N GLU A 189 13.03 8.45 6.38
CA GLU A 189 14.24 8.64 5.58
C GLU A 189 14.39 7.57 4.47
N LYS A 190 14.14 6.30 4.80
CA LYS A 190 14.25 5.19 3.84
C LYS A 190 13.08 5.14 2.86
N CYS A 191 11.85 5.27 3.38
CA CYS A 191 10.64 5.08 2.58
C CYS A 191 10.32 6.28 1.67
N SER A 192 10.84 7.47 1.98
CA SER A 192 10.65 8.68 1.16
C SER A 192 11.17 8.50 -0.26
N GLN A 193 12.27 7.75 -0.44
CA GLN A 193 12.86 7.44 -1.75
C GLN A 193 11.92 6.60 -2.63
N TRP A 194 11.01 5.85 -2.02
CA TRP A 194 10.03 5.00 -2.71
C TRP A 194 8.66 5.66 -2.84
N GLY A 195 8.55 6.96 -2.58
CA GLY A 195 7.27 7.67 -2.63
C GLY A 195 6.28 7.26 -1.55
N VAL A 196 6.75 6.71 -0.43
CA VAL A 196 5.95 6.26 0.70
C VAL A 196 6.15 7.19 1.90
N ALA A 197 5.04 7.71 2.43
CA ALA A 197 5.03 8.52 3.65
C ALA A 197 4.67 7.65 4.86
N VAL A 198 5.47 7.72 5.90
CA VAL A 198 5.22 7.08 7.20
C VAL A 198 4.45 8.06 8.09
N LEU A 199 3.21 7.73 8.43
CA LEU A 199 2.34 8.59 9.25
C LEU A 199 2.66 8.42 10.74
N SER A 200 2.63 7.18 11.23
CA SER A 200 3.00 6.85 12.59
C SER A 200 3.53 5.42 12.69
N VAL A 201 4.34 5.19 13.71
CA VAL A 201 4.76 3.87 14.17
C VAL A 201 4.34 3.76 15.62
N GLU A 202 3.71 2.66 15.98
CA GLU A 202 3.19 2.44 17.34
C GLU A 202 3.61 1.07 17.84
N ILE A 203 4.37 1.03 18.92
CA ILE A 203 4.72 -0.21 19.60
C ILE A 203 3.51 -0.65 20.42
N ARG A 204 2.96 -1.84 20.10
CA ARG A 204 1.80 -2.40 20.80
C ARG A 204 2.20 -3.14 22.06
N ASP A 205 2.96 -4.21 21.91
CA ASP A 205 3.28 -5.14 22.97
C ASP A 205 4.78 -5.37 23.04
N ILE A 206 5.30 -5.39 24.27
CA ILE A 206 6.66 -5.80 24.59
C ILE A 206 6.55 -6.99 25.52
N LEU A 207 6.90 -8.16 24.99
CA LEU A 207 6.84 -9.41 25.75
C LEU A 207 8.24 -9.75 26.25
N LEU A 208 8.38 -9.71 27.58
CA LEU A 208 9.59 -10.18 28.29
C LEU A 208 9.47 -11.69 28.56
N PRO A 209 10.56 -12.45 28.50
CA PRO A 209 10.58 -13.83 28.96
C PRO A 209 10.08 -13.93 30.42
N LYS A 210 9.33 -14.99 30.70
CA LYS A 210 8.69 -15.17 32.04
C LYS A 210 9.71 -15.17 33.19
N GLU A 211 10.88 -15.73 32.95
CA GLU A 211 11.97 -15.78 33.92
C GLU A 211 12.47 -14.38 34.37
N LEU A 212 12.44 -13.42 33.48
CA LEU A 212 12.81 -12.03 33.76
C LEU A 212 11.65 -11.23 34.36
N GLN A 213 10.40 -11.55 34.05
CA GLN A 213 9.24 -10.93 34.70
C GLN A 213 9.23 -11.20 36.22
N ASP A 214 9.56 -12.43 36.62
CA ASP A 214 9.61 -12.83 38.02
C ASP A 214 10.75 -12.11 38.77
N THR A 215 11.93 -12.01 38.19
CA THR A 215 13.08 -11.30 38.76
C THR A 215 12.85 -9.80 38.88
N MET A 216 12.33 -9.15 37.85
CA MET A 216 12.01 -7.71 37.87
C MET A 216 10.88 -7.40 38.85
N SER A 217 9.89 -8.28 39.01
CA SER A 217 8.83 -8.11 39.99
C SER A 217 9.36 -8.17 41.45
N LEU A 218 10.33 -9.06 41.72
CA LEU A 218 10.99 -9.16 43.00
C LEU A 218 11.86 -7.94 43.30
N GLU A 219 12.58 -7.43 42.33
CA GLU A 219 13.41 -6.22 42.45
C GLU A 219 12.55 -4.96 42.70
N ALA A 220 11.46 -4.79 41.94
CA ALA A 220 10.51 -3.71 42.14
C ALA A 220 9.84 -3.76 43.51
N GLN A 221 9.50 -4.96 44.00
CA GLN A 221 8.98 -5.15 45.39
C GLN A 221 10.04 -4.83 46.44
N ALA A 222 11.29 -5.20 46.20
CA ALA A 222 12.39 -4.90 47.13
C ALA A 222 12.67 -3.39 47.19
N GLU A 223 12.60 -2.69 46.07
CA GLU A 223 12.77 -1.24 46.04
C GLU A 223 11.61 -0.48 46.71
N GLN A 224 10.37 -0.93 46.49
CA GLN A 224 9.21 -0.37 47.21
C GLN A 224 9.29 -0.62 48.71
N ARG A 225 9.75 -1.81 49.15
CA ARG A 225 9.98 -2.09 50.56
C ARG A 225 11.11 -1.24 51.19
N LYS A 226 12.15 -0.95 50.39
CA LYS A 226 13.20 0.01 50.83
C LYS A 226 12.64 1.42 51.00
N LYS A 227 11.85 1.91 50.02
CA LYS A 227 11.22 3.24 50.12
C LYS A 227 10.22 3.34 51.24
N ALA A 228 9.45 2.28 51.53
CA ALA A 228 8.51 2.24 52.66
C ALA A 228 9.18 2.15 54.04
N ARG A 229 10.48 1.78 54.12
CA ARG A 229 11.22 1.68 55.39
C ARG A 229 11.99 2.98 55.69
N ILE A 230 12.06 3.93 54.78
CA ILE A 230 12.76 5.22 54.91
C ILE A 230 11.79 6.35 55.33
N ILE A 231 10.49 6.08 55.37
CA ILE A 231 9.45 6.94 55.94
C ILE A 231 9.16 6.46 57.38
#